data_168727005e40d81ed5d5b457b8cd91f8
#
_entry.id   168727005e40d81ed5d5b457b8cd91f8
#
_cell.length_a   1.000
_cell.length_b   1.000
_cell.length_c   1.000
_cell.angle_alpha   90.00
_cell.angle_beta   90.00
_cell.angle_gamma   90.00
#
_symmetry.space_group_name_H-M   'P 1'
#
loop_
_entity.id
_entity.type
_entity.pdbx_description
1 polymer ?
#
loop_
_entity_poly.entity_id
_entity_poly.type
_entity_poly.pdbx_seq_one_letter_code
_entity_poly.pdbx_strand_id
1 'polypeptide(L)'
;MSDATKKVALITGGNKGIGLETARQLGALGITVLVGARDLKRGEAAAAELKREGIDARALKLDVVDDGDRKAAAEAIGREFGRLDILVNNAGIATEDMSANSTLTTSEETLRKIFETNFFAVVALTGSMLPLLRKSAAGRIVNLSSILGSLTLHATPGSPIYGAKMFAYDASKTALNAYTIHLAHALKDTKIKVNSAHPGWVKTELGGAGAPMEIVDGAKTSVRLATLADDGPTGGYFHMGDTLPW
;
A
#
# COMPACT_ATOMS: atom_id res chain seq x y z
N MET A 1 -11.14 -27.31 -2.51
CA MET A 1 -10.64 -26.98 -3.86
C MET A 1 -10.56 -25.47 -3.92
N SER A 2 -9.37 -24.86 -4.10
CA SER A 2 -9.28 -23.40 -4.32
C SER A 2 -9.95 -23.12 -5.65
N ASP A 3 -10.93 -22.21 -5.64
CA ASP A 3 -11.58 -21.74 -6.86
C ASP A 3 -10.52 -21.01 -7.71
N ALA A 4 -9.96 -21.69 -8.71
CA ALA A 4 -8.87 -21.20 -9.55
C ALA A 4 -9.25 -19.90 -10.32
N THR A 5 -10.50 -19.50 -10.26
CA THR A 5 -11.05 -18.34 -10.96
C THR A 5 -10.95 -17.05 -10.13
N LYS A 6 -10.91 -17.13 -8.78
CA LYS A 6 -10.87 -15.94 -7.92
C LYS A 6 -9.48 -15.32 -7.90
N LYS A 7 -9.41 -13.99 -8.01
CA LYS A 7 -8.17 -13.23 -7.79
C LYS A 7 -7.77 -13.29 -6.32
N VAL A 8 -6.47 -13.21 -6.05
CA VAL A 8 -5.89 -13.19 -4.71
C VAL A 8 -5.16 -11.87 -4.50
N ALA A 9 -5.50 -11.16 -3.40
CA ALA A 9 -4.91 -9.89 -3.02
C ALA A 9 -4.19 -10.00 -1.68
N LEU A 10 -2.95 -9.54 -1.60
CA LEU A 10 -2.22 -9.30 -0.35
C LEU A 10 -2.27 -7.81 -0.01
N ILE A 11 -2.74 -7.49 1.20
CA ILE A 11 -2.78 -6.13 1.73
C ILE A 11 -1.89 -6.06 2.96
N THR A 12 -0.78 -5.34 2.91
CA THR A 12 0.10 -5.14 4.06
C THR A 12 -0.49 -4.15 5.05
N GLY A 13 -0.34 -4.39 6.36
CA GLY A 13 -1.01 -3.58 7.37
C GLY A 13 -2.53 -3.63 7.26
N GLY A 14 -3.08 -4.75 6.75
CA GLY A 14 -4.50 -4.94 6.46
C GLY A 14 -5.41 -5.14 7.67
N ASN A 15 -4.86 -5.08 8.89
CA ASN A 15 -5.61 -5.37 10.11
C ASN A 15 -6.33 -4.16 10.73
N LYS A 16 -6.21 -2.96 10.15
CA LYS A 16 -6.87 -1.72 10.60
C LYS A 16 -6.87 -0.62 9.53
N GLY A 17 -7.69 0.41 9.77
CA GLY A 17 -7.69 1.64 8.98
C GLY A 17 -7.88 1.41 7.50
N ILE A 18 -7.13 2.14 6.66
CA ILE A 18 -7.22 2.09 5.19
C ILE A 18 -6.96 0.67 4.66
N GLY A 19 -6.00 -0.05 5.26
CA GLY A 19 -5.66 -1.40 4.83
C GLY A 19 -6.81 -2.40 5.03
N LEU A 20 -7.49 -2.37 6.19
CA LEU A 20 -8.65 -3.20 6.47
C LEU A 20 -9.83 -2.84 5.54
N GLU A 21 -10.06 -1.56 5.33
CA GLU A 21 -11.12 -1.11 4.43
C GLU A 21 -10.82 -1.45 2.97
N THR A 22 -9.56 -1.35 2.53
CA THR A 22 -9.15 -1.84 1.20
C THR A 22 -9.42 -3.33 1.06
N ALA A 23 -9.10 -4.13 2.09
CA ALA A 23 -9.41 -5.57 2.10
C ALA A 23 -10.92 -5.81 2.02
N ARG A 24 -11.73 -5.05 2.76
CA ARG A 24 -13.20 -5.13 2.73
C ARG A 24 -13.75 -4.86 1.33
N GLN A 25 -13.36 -3.75 0.73
CA GLN A 25 -13.87 -3.35 -0.59
C GLN A 25 -13.41 -4.32 -1.69
N LEU A 26 -12.16 -4.80 -1.67
CA LEU A 26 -11.69 -5.82 -2.62
C LEU A 26 -12.43 -7.15 -2.41
N GLY A 27 -12.63 -7.55 -1.16
CA GLY A 27 -13.38 -8.77 -0.82
C GLY A 27 -14.83 -8.72 -1.28
N ALA A 28 -15.50 -7.59 -1.16
CA ALA A 28 -16.85 -7.37 -1.67
C ALA A 28 -16.95 -7.52 -3.20
N LEU A 29 -15.85 -7.37 -3.93
CA LEU A 29 -15.74 -7.65 -5.37
C LEU A 29 -15.44 -9.13 -5.67
N GLY A 30 -15.50 -10.03 -4.67
CA GLY A 30 -15.27 -11.46 -4.83
C GLY A 30 -13.78 -11.87 -4.86
N ILE A 31 -12.87 -10.97 -4.49
CA ILE A 31 -11.43 -11.23 -4.44
C ILE A 31 -11.10 -11.89 -3.09
N THR A 32 -10.32 -12.98 -3.09
CA THR A 32 -9.76 -13.53 -1.86
C THR A 32 -8.73 -12.56 -1.29
N VAL A 33 -8.90 -12.13 -0.03
CA VAL A 33 -8.02 -11.14 0.59
C VAL A 33 -7.14 -11.73 1.68
N LEU A 34 -5.84 -11.49 1.59
CA LEU A 34 -4.84 -11.87 2.57
C LEU A 34 -4.49 -10.64 3.40
N VAL A 35 -4.90 -10.66 4.66
CA VAL A 35 -4.66 -9.60 5.65
C VAL A 35 -3.25 -9.78 6.21
N GLY A 36 -2.27 -9.09 5.62
CA GLY A 36 -0.89 -9.08 6.13
C GLY A 36 -0.79 -8.23 7.40
N ALA A 37 -0.40 -8.83 8.50
CA ALA A 37 -0.28 -8.15 9.79
C ALA A 37 0.96 -8.62 10.56
N ARG A 38 1.73 -7.68 11.16
CA ARG A 38 2.88 -8.01 12.01
C ARG A 38 2.48 -8.72 13.32
N ASP A 39 1.27 -8.49 13.79
CA ASP A 39 0.66 -9.22 14.90
C ASP A 39 -0.42 -10.15 14.31
N LEU A 40 -0.14 -11.46 14.33
CA LEU A 40 -1.02 -12.44 13.74
C LEU A 40 -2.41 -12.45 14.40
N LYS A 41 -2.50 -12.27 15.73
CA LYS A 41 -3.79 -12.25 16.43
C LYS A 41 -4.68 -11.10 15.96
N ARG A 42 -4.09 -9.92 15.73
CA ARG A 42 -4.81 -8.77 15.16
C ARG A 42 -5.21 -9.03 13.70
N GLY A 43 -4.37 -9.70 12.94
CA GLY A 43 -4.69 -10.13 11.58
C GLY A 43 -5.86 -11.12 11.56
N GLU A 44 -5.86 -12.11 12.46
CA GLU A 44 -6.94 -13.11 12.60
C GLU A 44 -8.27 -12.46 13.00
N ALA A 45 -8.24 -11.50 13.93
CA ALA A 45 -9.43 -10.75 14.33
C ALA A 45 -10.04 -9.98 13.13
N ALA A 46 -9.19 -9.30 12.35
CA ALA A 46 -9.62 -8.58 11.16
C ALA A 46 -10.15 -9.51 10.06
N ALA A 47 -9.48 -10.63 9.81
CA ALA A 47 -9.97 -11.63 8.87
C ALA A 47 -11.29 -12.26 9.31
N ALA A 48 -11.49 -12.47 10.62
CA ALA A 48 -12.76 -12.96 11.17
C ALA A 48 -13.89 -11.93 11.02
N GLU A 49 -13.59 -10.64 11.17
CA GLU A 49 -14.54 -9.56 10.90
C GLU A 49 -15.00 -9.60 9.43
N LEU A 50 -14.06 -9.61 8.48
CA LEU A 50 -14.35 -9.70 7.06
C LEU A 50 -15.13 -10.96 6.66
N LYS A 51 -14.82 -12.11 7.29
CA LYS A 51 -15.56 -13.36 7.07
C LYS A 51 -17.03 -13.27 7.51
N ARG A 52 -17.32 -12.55 8.61
CA ARG A 52 -18.71 -12.32 9.04
C ARG A 52 -19.49 -11.46 8.05
N GLU A 53 -18.81 -10.67 7.25
CA GLU A 53 -19.38 -9.89 6.13
C GLU A 53 -19.48 -10.73 4.83
N GLY A 54 -19.16 -12.03 4.86
CA GLY A 54 -19.20 -12.91 3.68
C GLY A 54 -17.97 -12.86 2.78
N ILE A 55 -16.88 -12.20 3.22
CA ILE A 55 -15.65 -12.03 2.45
C ILE A 55 -14.72 -13.23 2.69
N ASP A 56 -14.13 -13.79 1.62
CA ASP A 56 -13.06 -14.78 1.71
C ASP A 56 -11.75 -14.08 2.15
N ALA A 57 -11.53 -14.02 3.46
CA ALA A 57 -10.41 -13.34 4.06
C ALA A 57 -9.54 -14.30 4.89
N ARG A 58 -8.22 -14.13 4.84
CA ARG A 58 -7.26 -14.94 5.62
C ARG A 58 -6.21 -14.03 6.23
N ALA A 59 -5.83 -14.33 7.47
CA ALA A 59 -4.71 -13.65 8.11
C ALA A 59 -3.39 -14.24 7.62
N LEU A 60 -2.40 -13.38 7.43
CA LEU A 60 -1.03 -13.76 7.11
C LEU A 60 -0.08 -13.00 8.04
N LYS A 61 0.73 -13.77 8.82
CA LYS A 61 1.82 -13.16 9.60
C LYS A 61 2.78 -12.47 8.64
N LEU A 62 2.91 -11.16 8.78
CA LEU A 62 3.78 -10.37 7.91
C LEU A 62 4.20 -9.08 8.61
N ASP A 63 5.38 -9.08 9.20
CA ASP A 63 6.12 -7.86 9.46
C ASP A 63 6.91 -7.52 8.19
N VAL A 64 6.58 -6.40 7.55
CA VAL A 64 7.18 -6.04 6.26
C VAL A 64 8.68 -5.78 6.34
N VAL A 65 9.21 -5.44 7.52
CA VAL A 65 10.66 -5.22 7.74
C VAL A 65 11.42 -6.52 8.03
N ASP A 66 10.73 -7.59 8.39
CA ASP A 66 11.33 -8.89 8.68
C ASP A 66 11.48 -9.75 7.41
N ASP A 67 12.71 -10.15 7.09
CA ASP A 67 13.02 -10.95 5.90
C ASP A 67 12.41 -12.36 5.96
N GLY A 68 12.40 -12.96 7.16
CA GLY A 68 11.80 -14.28 7.39
C GLY A 68 10.29 -14.25 7.14
N ASP A 69 9.58 -13.24 7.67
CA ASP A 69 8.15 -13.07 7.45
C ASP A 69 7.83 -12.86 5.95
N ARG A 70 8.63 -12.04 5.22
CA ARG A 70 8.44 -11.84 3.78
C ARG A 70 8.58 -13.13 2.97
N LYS A 71 9.61 -13.94 3.27
CA LYS A 71 9.85 -15.23 2.63
C LYS A 71 8.74 -16.23 2.94
N ALA A 72 8.39 -16.37 4.23
CA ALA A 72 7.32 -17.26 4.66
C ALA A 72 5.96 -16.90 4.05
N ALA A 73 5.67 -15.60 3.93
CA ALA A 73 4.46 -15.11 3.26
C ALA A 73 4.42 -15.51 1.78
N ALA A 74 5.54 -15.30 1.04
CA ALA A 74 5.62 -15.69 -0.37
C ALA A 74 5.46 -17.21 -0.56
N GLU A 75 6.09 -18.02 0.28
CA GLU A 75 5.95 -19.47 0.27
C GLU A 75 4.52 -19.93 0.56
N ALA A 76 3.88 -19.34 1.58
CA ALA A 76 2.50 -19.67 1.94
C ALA A 76 1.54 -19.36 0.79
N ILE A 77 1.65 -18.16 0.19
CA ILE A 77 0.83 -17.76 -0.96
C ILE A 77 1.11 -18.67 -2.17
N GLY A 78 2.38 -18.96 -2.42
CA GLY A 78 2.78 -19.84 -3.51
C GLY A 78 2.23 -21.28 -3.37
N ARG A 79 2.26 -21.81 -2.16
CA ARG A 79 1.77 -23.16 -1.85
C ARG A 79 0.25 -23.26 -1.92
N GLU A 80 -0.46 -22.23 -1.48
CA GLU A 80 -1.92 -22.26 -1.36
C GLU A 80 -2.64 -21.83 -2.65
N PHE A 81 -2.12 -20.82 -3.35
CA PHE A 81 -2.78 -20.20 -4.50
C PHE A 81 -1.98 -20.34 -5.80
N GLY A 82 -0.69 -20.66 -5.71
CA GLY A 82 0.20 -20.75 -6.87
C GLY A 82 0.58 -19.41 -7.50
N ARG A 83 -0.14 -18.33 -7.21
CA ARG A 83 0.03 -16.97 -7.75
C ARG A 83 -0.41 -15.91 -6.76
N LEU A 84 -0.09 -14.66 -7.06
CA LEU A 84 -0.65 -13.47 -6.44
C LEU A 84 -1.12 -12.52 -7.55
N ASP A 85 -2.37 -12.04 -7.47
CA ASP A 85 -2.94 -11.15 -8.49
C ASP A 85 -2.80 -9.68 -8.11
N ILE A 86 -2.88 -9.36 -6.83
CA ILE A 86 -2.86 -7.98 -6.33
C ILE A 86 -1.94 -7.89 -5.11
N LEU A 87 -1.01 -6.93 -5.14
CA LEU A 87 -0.22 -6.52 -3.99
C LEU A 87 -0.54 -5.07 -3.64
N VAL A 88 -1.06 -4.83 -2.44
CA VAL A 88 -1.25 -3.49 -1.90
C VAL A 88 -0.23 -3.25 -0.78
N ASN A 89 0.81 -2.49 -1.09
CA ASN A 89 1.80 -2.01 -0.14
C ASN A 89 1.19 -0.85 0.65
N ASN A 90 0.39 -1.19 1.68
CA ASN A 90 -0.32 -0.22 2.52
C ASN A 90 0.38 0.04 3.85
N ALA A 91 1.15 -0.91 4.39
CA ALA A 91 1.88 -0.71 5.64
C ALA A 91 2.79 0.52 5.55
N GLY A 92 2.71 1.39 6.54
CA GLY A 92 3.51 2.59 6.61
C GLY A 92 3.41 3.24 7.99
N ILE A 93 4.39 4.06 8.31
CA ILE A 93 4.48 4.82 9.57
C ILE A 93 4.80 6.28 9.31
N ALA A 94 4.35 7.15 10.19
CA ALA A 94 4.84 8.51 10.38
C ALA A 94 5.05 8.69 11.89
N THR A 95 6.18 9.23 12.28
CA THR A 95 6.55 9.46 13.69
C THR A 95 6.86 10.91 13.96
N GLU A 96 6.76 11.77 12.95
CA GLU A 96 6.99 13.20 13.01
C GLU A 96 5.68 13.92 13.31
N ASP A 97 5.78 15.08 13.98
CA ASP A 97 4.65 15.96 14.21
C ASP A 97 4.30 16.72 12.93
N MET A 98 3.08 16.56 12.45
CA MET A 98 2.58 17.26 11.24
C MET A 98 2.54 18.79 11.40
N SER A 99 2.47 19.30 12.62
CA SER A 99 2.45 20.75 12.89
C SER A 99 3.84 21.38 12.91
N ALA A 100 4.90 20.58 13.01
CA ALA A 100 6.28 21.03 13.08
C ALA A 100 6.99 20.87 11.73
N ASN A 101 7.79 21.87 11.34
CA ASN A 101 8.74 21.71 10.25
C ASN A 101 9.95 20.90 10.75
N SER A 102 9.96 19.60 10.46
CA SER A 102 10.97 18.69 10.97
C SER A 102 12.29 18.69 10.19
N THR A 103 12.39 19.44 9.09
CA THR A 103 13.53 19.38 8.15
C THR A 103 14.89 19.56 8.82
N LEU A 104 14.98 20.46 9.80
CA LEU A 104 16.23 20.76 10.51
C LEU A 104 16.39 19.97 11.82
N THR A 105 15.37 19.25 12.26
CA THR A 105 15.33 18.59 13.57
C THR A 105 15.14 17.08 13.50
N THR A 106 14.83 16.53 12.33
CA THR A 106 14.69 15.08 12.13
C THR A 106 16.02 14.37 12.41
N SER A 107 15.98 13.45 13.36
CA SER A 107 17.16 12.62 13.67
C SER A 107 17.43 11.57 12.60
N GLU A 108 18.69 11.13 12.49
CA GLU A 108 19.06 10.01 11.62
C GLU A 108 18.28 8.74 11.98
N GLU A 109 18.04 8.48 13.26
CA GLU A 109 17.25 7.34 13.74
C GLU A 109 15.82 7.39 13.20
N THR A 110 15.15 8.54 13.31
CA THR A 110 13.80 8.75 12.75
C THR A 110 13.77 8.53 11.25
N LEU A 111 14.74 9.10 10.53
CA LEU A 111 14.87 8.96 9.08
C LEU A 111 15.01 7.48 8.69
N ARG A 112 15.96 6.75 9.31
CA ARG A 112 16.17 5.34 9.05
C ARG A 112 14.92 4.50 9.33
N LYS A 113 14.27 4.71 10.47
CA LYS A 113 13.08 3.96 10.88
C LYS A 113 11.93 4.15 9.89
N ILE A 114 11.68 5.38 9.44
CA ILE A 114 10.61 5.67 8.49
C ILE A 114 10.94 5.09 7.12
N PHE A 115 12.17 5.25 6.63
CA PHE A 115 12.60 4.67 5.35
C PHE A 115 12.57 3.16 5.37
N GLU A 116 12.96 2.52 6.48
CA GLU A 116 12.91 1.06 6.60
C GLU A 116 11.53 0.51 6.32
N THR A 117 10.49 1.10 6.95
CA THR A 117 9.11 0.62 6.76
C THR A 117 8.50 1.09 5.44
N ASN A 118 8.63 2.40 5.12
CA ASN A 118 7.86 3.01 4.04
C ASN A 118 8.50 2.79 2.66
N PHE A 119 9.78 2.44 2.61
CA PHE A 119 10.51 2.30 1.35
C PHE A 119 11.26 0.97 1.23
N PHE A 120 12.27 0.69 2.08
CA PHE A 120 13.09 -0.51 1.92
C PHE A 120 12.28 -1.79 2.04
N ALA A 121 11.38 -1.88 3.02
CA ALA A 121 10.50 -3.02 3.19
C ALA A 121 9.55 -3.21 2.00
N VAL A 122 9.05 -2.13 1.40
CA VAL A 122 8.19 -2.18 0.21
C VAL A 122 8.96 -2.75 -0.99
N VAL A 123 10.19 -2.28 -1.21
CA VAL A 123 11.05 -2.79 -2.30
C VAL A 123 11.34 -4.27 -2.09
N ALA A 124 11.75 -4.67 -0.88
CA ALA A 124 12.09 -6.05 -0.55
C ALA A 124 10.88 -7.00 -0.67
N LEU A 125 9.73 -6.60 -0.10
CA LEU A 125 8.51 -7.40 -0.18
C LEU A 125 8.02 -7.56 -1.61
N THR A 126 8.01 -6.47 -2.38
CA THR A 126 7.61 -6.52 -3.79
C THR A 126 8.52 -7.48 -4.58
N GLY A 127 9.84 -7.45 -4.33
CA GLY A 127 10.78 -8.40 -4.90
C GLY A 127 10.44 -9.86 -4.55
N SER A 128 10.11 -10.15 -3.29
CA SER A 128 9.71 -11.49 -2.83
C SER A 128 8.39 -11.95 -3.47
N MET A 129 7.44 -11.04 -3.74
CA MET A 129 6.14 -11.36 -4.33
C MET A 129 6.16 -11.38 -5.86
N LEU A 130 7.16 -10.78 -6.50
CA LEU A 130 7.21 -10.64 -7.96
C LEU A 130 7.12 -11.96 -8.73
N PRO A 131 7.77 -13.08 -8.30
CA PRO A 131 7.60 -14.37 -8.96
C PRO A 131 6.15 -14.88 -8.98
N LEU A 132 5.36 -14.57 -7.94
CA LEU A 132 3.94 -14.92 -7.85
C LEU A 132 3.07 -13.98 -8.67
N LEU A 133 3.38 -12.67 -8.67
CA LEU A 133 2.70 -11.66 -9.50
C LEU A 133 2.89 -11.94 -11.00
N ARG A 134 4.04 -12.45 -11.41
CA ARG A 134 4.31 -12.86 -12.81
C ARG A 134 3.48 -14.06 -13.27
N LYS A 135 2.95 -14.86 -12.34
CA LYS A 135 2.03 -15.97 -12.64
C LYS A 135 0.57 -15.53 -12.77
N SER A 136 0.26 -14.29 -12.41
CA SER A 136 -1.06 -13.70 -12.63
C SER A 136 -1.27 -13.38 -14.10
N ALA A 137 -2.49 -13.56 -14.59
CA ALA A 137 -2.87 -13.11 -15.93
C ALA A 137 -2.86 -11.58 -16.06
N ALA A 138 -3.02 -10.86 -14.93
CA ALA A 138 -3.12 -9.40 -14.91
C ALA A 138 -2.72 -8.85 -13.52
N GLY A 139 -1.43 -8.89 -13.18
CA GLY A 139 -0.91 -8.44 -11.88
C GLY A 139 -1.13 -6.95 -11.61
N ARG A 140 -1.44 -6.59 -10.36
CA ARG A 140 -1.60 -5.19 -9.91
C ARG A 140 -0.75 -4.95 -8.67
N ILE A 141 0.07 -3.90 -8.71
CA ILE A 141 0.86 -3.43 -7.56
C ILE A 141 0.41 -2.01 -7.24
N VAL A 142 -0.06 -1.80 -6.03
CA VAL A 142 -0.48 -0.49 -5.53
C VAL A 142 0.42 -0.10 -4.37
N ASN A 143 1.15 0.98 -4.53
CA ASN A 143 1.97 1.56 -3.47
C ASN A 143 1.20 2.70 -2.80
N LEU A 144 0.82 2.54 -1.52
CA LEU A 144 0.12 3.58 -0.77
C LEU A 144 1.11 4.70 -0.42
N SER A 145 1.08 5.72 -1.23
CA SER A 145 1.88 6.94 -1.10
C SER A 145 1.11 8.01 -0.31
N SER A 146 1.45 9.25 -0.48
CA SER A 146 0.82 10.42 0.12
C SER A 146 1.04 11.63 -0.78
N ILE A 147 0.12 12.59 -0.81
CA ILE A 147 0.34 13.88 -1.48
C ILE A 147 1.66 14.54 -1.01
N LEU A 148 2.06 14.25 0.25
CA LEU A 148 3.32 14.66 0.83
C LEU A 148 4.57 14.01 0.18
N GLY A 149 4.40 13.09 -0.75
CA GLY A 149 5.47 12.57 -1.61
C GLY A 149 5.66 13.36 -2.91
N SER A 150 4.88 14.42 -3.15
CA SER A 150 4.97 15.25 -4.36
C SER A 150 6.01 16.37 -4.21
N LEU A 151 7.13 16.24 -4.89
CA LEU A 151 8.14 17.31 -4.95
C LEU A 151 7.60 18.57 -5.63
N THR A 152 6.81 18.40 -6.67
CA THR A 152 6.18 19.52 -7.39
C THR A 152 5.32 20.36 -6.44
N LEU A 153 4.44 19.72 -5.65
CA LEU A 153 3.56 20.45 -4.73
C LEU A 153 4.33 21.04 -3.54
N HIS A 154 5.35 20.35 -3.03
CA HIS A 154 6.20 20.89 -1.97
C HIS A 154 7.00 22.11 -2.42
N ALA A 155 7.35 22.22 -3.71
CA ALA A 155 8.10 23.34 -4.27
C ALA A 155 7.21 24.50 -4.74
N THR A 156 5.88 24.28 -4.87
CA THR A 156 4.95 25.28 -5.41
C THR A 156 4.35 26.13 -4.29
N PRO A 157 4.69 27.44 -4.18
CA PRO A 157 4.04 28.34 -3.23
C PRO A 157 2.53 28.36 -3.42
N GLY A 158 1.79 28.30 -2.30
CA GLY A 158 0.33 28.27 -2.31
C GLY A 158 -0.29 26.90 -2.59
N SER A 159 0.48 25.85 -2.83
CA SER A 159 -0.06 24.48 -2.87
C SER A 159 -0.58 24.05 -1.50
N PRO A 160 -1.52 23.09 -1.44
CA PRO A 160 -2.14 22.67 -0.17
C PRO A 160 -1.14 22.05 0.82
N ILE A 161 0.05 21.65 0.36
CA ILE A 161 1.08 21.04 1.21
C ILE A 161 2.35 21.88 1.31
N TYR A 162 2.37 23.11 0.78
CA TYR A 162 3.58 23.95 0.79
C TYR A 162 4.13 24.16 2.19
N GLY A 163 3.26 24.33 3.19
CA GLY A 163 3.63 24.51 4.60
C GLY A 163 3.84 23.20 5.39
N ALA A 164 3.42 22.08 4.88
CA ALA A 164 3.57 20.78 5.55
C ALA A 164 4.96 20.20 5.25
N LYS A 165 5.80 20.04 6.29
CA LYS A 165 7.20 19.60 6.14
C LYS A 165 7.54 18.54 7.18
N MET A 166 7.06 17.32 6.97
CA MET A 166 7.43 16.11 7.70
C MET A 166 8.59 15.42 6.98
N PHE A 167 9.80 15.93 7.12
CA PHE A 167 10.91 15.63 6.20
C PHE A 167 11.15 14.13 5.97
N ALA A 168 11.24 13.31 7.02
CA ALA A 168 11.50 11.89 6.84
C ALA A 168 10.34 11.16 6.18
N TYR A 169 9.11 11.47 6.57
CA TYR A 169 7.91 10.89 5.95
C TYR A 169 7.78 11.31 4.49
N ASP A 170 7.85 12.60 4.21
CA ASP A 170 7.72 13.17 2.86
C ASP A 170 8.78 12.56 1.91
N ALA A 171 10.04 12.56 2.34
CA ALA A 171 11.14 11.96 1.59
C ALA A 171 10.94 10.46 1.33
N SER A 172 10.42 9.71 2.32
CA SER A 172 10.13 8.28 2.16
C SER A 172 9.03 8.03 1.11
N LYS A 173 8.00 8.89 1.05
CA LYS A 173 6.93 8.79 0.06
C LYS A 173 7.36 9.27 -1.32
N THR A 174 8.27 10.23 -1.40
CA THR A 174 8.93 10.61 -2.66
C THR A 174 9.78 9.44 -3.20
N ALA A 175 10.56 8.79 -2.35
CA ALA A 175 11.33 7.60 -2.74
C ALA A 175 10.41 6.45 -3.22
N LEU A 176 9.28 6.24 -2.55
CA LEU A 176 8.27 5.26 -2.97
C LEU A 176 7.65 5.60 -4.33
N ASN A 177 7.40 6.88 -4.59
CA ASN A 177 6.93 7.37 -5.90
C ASN A 177 7.97 7.12 -7.00
N ALA A 178 9.25 7.41 -6.74
CA ALA A 178 10.33 7.07 -7.66
C ALA A 178 10.40 5.56 -7.93
N TYR A 179 10.30 4.71 -6.89
CA TYR A 179 10.24 3.26 -7.06
C TYR A 179 9.07 2.82 -7.93
N THR A 180 7.89 3.43 -7.78
CA THR A 180 6.72 3.13 -8.60
C THR A 180 7.01 3.34 -10.10
N ILE A 181 7.63 4.46 -10.47
CA ILE A 181 8.00 4.78 -11.85
C ILE A 181 9.01 3.76 -12.39
N HIS A 182 10.08 3.50 -11.63
CA HIS A 182 11.13 2.58 -12.04
C HIS A 182 10.62 1.15 -12.18
N LEU A 183 9.79 0.68 -11.23
CA LEU A 183 9.20 -0.66 -11.28
C LEU A 183 8.23 -0.81 -12.45
N ALA A 184 7.38 0.20 -12.70
CA ALA A 184 6.48 0.21 -13.85
C ALA A 184 7.26 0.11 -15.17
N HIS A 185 8.37 0.85 -15.30
CA HIS A 185 9.25 0.76 -16.46
C HIS A 185 9.91 -0.62 -16.59
N ALA A 186 10.41 -1.19 -15.51
CA ALA A 186 11.02 -2.52 -15.51
C ALA A 186 10.03 -3.65 -15.88
N LEU A 187 8.73 -3.40 -15.67
CA LEU A 187 7.66 -4.35 -15.97
C LEU A 187 6.84 -3.99 -17.23
N LYS A 188 7.30 -3.03 -18.03
CA LYS A 188 6.56 -2.50 -19.20
C LYS A 188 6.14 -3.55 -20.23
N ASP A 189 6.94 -4.60 -20.38
CA ASP A 189 6.69 -5.70 -21.33
C ASP A 189 5.87 -6.85 -20.72
N THR A 190 5.22 -6.58 -19.55
CA THR A 190 4.35 -7.52 -18.86
C THR A 190 2.93 -6.95 -18.73
N LYS A 191 1.99 -7.79 -18.25
CA LYS A 191 0.62 -7.32 -17.94
C LYS A 191 0.50 -6.72 -16.52
N ILE A 192 1.60 -6.60 -15.78
CA ILE A 192 1.60 -6.05 -14.43
C ILE A 192 1.52 -4.51 -14.49
N LYS A 193 0.55 -3.95 -13.77
CA LYS A 193 0.42 -2.49 -13.60
C LYS A 193 0.91 -2.09 -12.21
N VAL A 194 1.66 -1.00 -12.15
CA VAL A 194 2.25 -0.48 -10.90
C VAL A 194 1.89 1.00 -10.77
N ASN A 195 1.21 1.38 -9.69
CA ASN A 195 0.82 2.77 -9.49
C ASN A 195 0.93 3.19 -8.02
N SER A 196 1.15 4.48 -7.78
CA SER A 196 1.07 5.13 -6.48
C SER A 196 -0.35 5.62 -6.21
N ALA A 197 -0.86 5.36 -4.99
CA ALA A 197 -2.14 5.83 -4.51
C ALA A 197 -1.95 6.86 -3.39
N HIS A 198 -2.56 8.04 -3.52
CA HIS A 198 -2.78 8.94 -2.39
C HIS A 198 -4.17 8.66 -1.82
N PRO A 199 -4.29 8.30 -0.52
CA PRO A 199 -5.59 7.98 0.08
C PRO A 199 -6.42 9.23 0.42
N GLY A 200 -5.81 10.42 0.45
CA GLY A 200 -6.33 11.62 1.08
C GLY A 200 -5.81 11.77 2.51
N TRP A 201 -6.29 12.81 3.22
CA TRP A 201 -6.05 12.96 4.66
C TRP A 201 -7.20 12.30 5.41
N VAL A 202 -6.95 11.09 5.93
CA VAL A 202 -7.97 10.13 6.37
C VAL A 202 -7.96 9.99 7.89
N LYS A 203 -9.12 9.89 8.53
CA LYS A 203 -9.34 9.66 9.97
C LYS A 203 -8.84 8.29 10.42
N THR A 204 -7.52 8.16 10.57
CA THR A 204 -6.82 6.97 11.06
C THR A 204 -5.93 7.35 12.23
N GLU A 205 -5.32 6.37 12.90
CA GLU A 205 -4.31 6.66 13.92
C GLU A 205 -3.17 7.56 13.39
N LEU A 206 -2.78 7.38 12.12
CA LEU A 206 -1.73 8.16 11.47
C LEU A 206 -2.22 9.55 11.05
N GLY A 207 -3.44 9.65 10.50
CA GLY A 207 -3.99 10.93 10.03
C GLY A 207 -4.57 11.81 11.13
N GLY A 208 -4.85 11.22 12.30
CA GLY A 208 -5.43 11.92 13.45
C GLY A 208 -6.91 12.24 13.30
N ALA A 209 -7.51 12.71 14.41
CA ALA A 209 -8.94 13.02 14.49
C ALA A 209 -9.35 14.26 13.67
N GLY A 210 -8.40 15.14 13.34
CA GLY A 210 -8.64 16.35 12.52
C GLY A 210 -8.72 16.08 11.02
N ALA A 211 -8.46 14.86 10.57
CA ALA A 211 -8.55 14.51 9.16
C ALA A 211 -10.00 14.66 8.65
N PRO A 212 -10.22 15.21 7.45
CA PRO A 212 -11.57 15.45 6.93
C PRO A 212 -12.20 14.21 6.28
N MET A 213 -11.37 13.22 5.85
CA MET A 213 -11.85 12.10 5.02
C MET A 213 -12.12 10.86 5.87
N GLU A 214 -13.22 10.19 5.60
CA GLU A 214 -13.56 8.91 6.24
C GLU A 214 -12.71 7.76 5.67
N ILE A 215 -12.52 6.71 6.47
CA ILE A 215 -11.70 5.55 6.09
C ILE A 215 -12.24 4.87 4.83
N VAL A 216 -13.56 4.81 4.67
CA VAL A 216 -14.23 4.21 3.51
C VAL A 216 -13.83 4.90 2.20
N ASP A 217 -13.70 6.22 2.22
CA ASP A 217 -13.28 6.99 1.06
C ASP A 217 -11.77 6.88 0.83
N GLY A 218 -10.98 6.84 1.90
CA GLY A 218 -9.53 6.69 1.84
C GLY A 218 -9.05 5.40 1.15
N ALA A 219 -9.85 4.34 1.17
CA ALA A 219 -9.53 3.08 0.49
C ALA A 219 -9.78 3.11 -1.03
N LYS A 220 -10.68 3.98 -1.51
CA LYS A 220 -11.19 3.95 -2.90
C LYS A 220 -10.09 4.04 -3.96
N THR A 221 -9.07 4.88 -3.78
CA THR A 221 -7.97 5.00 -4.73
C THR A 221 -7.21 3.68 -4.86
N SER A 222 -6.87 3.06 -3.73
CA SER A 222 -6.17 1.76 -3.72
C SER A 222 -7.00 0.66 -4.38
N VAL A 223 -8.30 0.59 -4.09
CA VAL A 223 -9.23 -0.39 -4.68
C VAL A 223 -9.33 -0.19 -6.20
N ARG A 224 -9.51 1.05 -6.66
CA ARG A 224 -9.56 1.37 -8.10
C ARG A 224 -8.28 0.92 -8.82
N LEU A 225 -7.11 1.24 -8.26
CA LEU A 225 -5.82 0.87 -8.87
C LEU A 225 -5.56 -0.64 -8.82
N ALA A 226 -6.03 -1.33 -7.78
CA ALA A 226 -5.96 -2.78 -7.64
C ALA A 226 -6.87 -3.54 -8.61
N THR A 227 -7.90 -2.89 -9.13
CA THR A 227 -8.91 -3.49 -10.02
C THR A 227 -8.89 -2.94 -11.44
N LEU A 228 -7.84 -2.22 -11.83
CA LEU A 228 -7.68 -1.67 -13.18
C LEU A 228 -7.85 -2.74 -14.26
N ALA A 229 -8.51 -2.38 -15.35
CA ALA A 229 -8.53 -3.14 -16.59
C ALA A 229 -7.10 -3.27 -17.20
N ASP A 230 -6.95 -4.15 -18.18
CA ASP A 230 -5.63 -4.44 -18.76
C ASP A 230 -5.04 -3.26 -19.55
N ASP A 231 -5.88 -2.39 -20.08
CA ASP A 231 -5.54 -1.13 -20.75
C ASP A 231 -5.35 0.05 -19.79
N GLY A 232 -5.55 -0.17 -18.48
CA GLY A 232 -5.40 0.86 -17.46
C GLY A 232 -3.97 1.40 -17.33
N PRO A 233 -3.80 2.53 -16.60
CA PRO A 233 -2.51 3.20 -16.44
C PRO A 233 -1.51 2.36 -15.66
N THR A 234 -0.22 2.62 -15.90
CA THR A 234 0.90 2.13 -15.12
C THR A 234 1.96 3.21 -14.97
N GLY A 235 2.65 3.26 -13.85
CA GLY A 235 3.67 4.28 -13.57
C GLY A 235 3.06 5.64 -13.25
N GLY A 236 1.79 5.70 -12.81
CA GLY A 236 1.10 6.92 -12.46
C GLY A 236 0.92 7.09 -10.96
N TYR A 237 0.56 8.30 -10.56
CA TYR A 237 0.26 8.71 -9.21
C TYR A 237 -1.14 9.31 -9.15
N PHE A 238 -2.01 8.77 -8.28
CA PHE A 238 -3.44 9.05 -8.34
C PHE A 238 -4.05 9.35 -6.97
N HIS A 239 -5.07 10.21 -7.00
CA HIS A 239 -6.03 10.39 -5.91
C HIS A 239 -7.44 10.34 -6.47
N MET A 240 -8.28 9.46 -5.94
CA MET A 240 -9.63 9.21 -6.47
C MET A 240 -9.59 8.91 -7.99
N GLY A 241 -10.03 9.83 -8.84
CA GLY A 241 -9.98 9.75 -10.29
C GLY A 241 -8.84 10.52 -10.93
N ASP A 242 -8.21 11.42 -10.18
CA ASP A 242 -7.28 12.42 -10.68
C ASP A 242 -5.83 11.94 -10.66
N THR A 243 -5.06 12.40 -11.64
CA THR A 243 -3.60 12.25 -11.66
C THR A 243 -2.97 13.36 -10.81
N LEU A 244 -2.06 12.99 -9.93
CA LEU A 244 -1.29 13.92 -9.11
C LEU A 244 0.09 14.18 -9.73
N PRO A 245 0.67 15.37 -9.53
CA PRO A 245 2.05 15.65 -9.91
C PRO A 245 3.02 14.96 -8.94
N TRP A 246 4.16 14.54 -9.48
CA TRP A 246 5.25 13.90 -8.70
C TRP A 246 5.96 14.88 -7.76
#